data_fc77490137255c3b3e1feb0db3d52d0d
#
_entry.id   fc77490137255c3b3e1feb0db3d52d0d
#
_cell.length_a   1.000
_cell.length_b   1.000
_cell.length_c   1.000
_cell.angle_alpha   90.00
_cell.angle_beta   90.00
_cell.angle_gamma   90.00
#
_symmetry.space_group_name_H-M   'P 1'
#
loop_
_entity.id
_entity.type
_entity.pdbx_description
1 polymer ?
#
loop_
_entity_poly.entity_id
_entity_poly.type
_entity_poly.pdbx_seq_one_letter_code
_entity_poly.pdbx_strand_id
1 'polypeptide(L)'
;RAFNNKSWWKKIIILVAGAAMNILIAFLVMIFAAIYAGTPTTTINNVTDGSAASLSGIQAGDKIVRVSDSRVDSWEEFASGLQKEIKADKPISITIERNGKEKTFNLSPQKQKDGRYAIGVVSKKSHNVFTGIKNGSISTVKMTKALFESFKMLFTSKGAIKQVSGPVGMVKIVSDAAGLGIFYYLYLV
;
A
#
# COMPACT_ATOMS: atom_id res chain seq x y z
N ARG A 1 -45.51 -0.49 1.57
CA ARG A 1 -46.20 -1.83 1.59
C ARG A 1 -45.35 -3.00 1.07
N ALA A 2 -44.15 -2.82 0.53
CA ALA A 2 -43.46 -3.89 -0.19
C ALA A 2 -42.44 -4.70 0.66
N PHE A 3 -41.79 -4.14 1.68
CA PHE A 3 -40.72 -4.83 2.41
C PHE A 3 -41.25 -5.75 3.53
N ASN A 4 -42.25 -5.31 4.30
CA ASN A 4 -42.75 -6.09 5.45
C ASN A 4 -43.42 -7.40 5.08
N ASN A 5 -44.09 -7.49 3.90
CA ASN A 5 -44.79 -8.69 3.44
C ASN A 5 -43.95 -9.67 2.62
N LYS A 6 -42.62 -9.45 2.55
CA LYS A 6 -41.73 -10.37 1.83
C LYS A 6 -41.19 -11.45 2.76
N SER A 7 -41.00 -12.64 2.23
CA SER A 7 -40.33 -13.76 2.92
C SER A 7 -38.94 -13.31 3.40
N TRP A 8 -38.52 -13.83 4.54
CA TRP A 8 -37.25 -13.43 5.19
C TRP A 8 -36.01 -13.54 4.27
N TRP A 9 -35.97 -14.55 3.41
CA TRP A 9 -34.92 -14.67 2.38
C TRP A 9 -34.88 -13.49 1.43
N LYS A 10 -36.02 -12.97 1.00
CA LYS A 10 -36.09 -11.79 0.13
C LYS A 10 -35.61 -10.52 0.85
N LYS A 11 -35.84 -10.43 2.16
CA LYS A 11 -35.33 -9.34 3.00
C LYS A 11 -33.84 -9.38 3.11
N ILE A 12 -33.27 -10.58 3.31
CA ILE A 12 -31.78 -10.76 3.32
C ILE A 12 -31.18 -10.39 1.97
N ILE A 13 -31.74 -10.86 0.86
CA ILE A 13 -31.26 -10.54 -0.49
C ILE A 13 -31.25 -9.01 -0.71
N ILE A 14 -32.28 -8.30 -0.30
CA ILE A 14 -32.36 -6.83 -0.46
C ILE A 14 -31.29 -6.14 0.38
N LEU A 15 -31.07 -6.58 1.62
CA LEU A 15 -30.03 -6.03 2.49
C LEU A 15 -28.63 -6.32 1.95
N VAL A 16 -28.38 -7.56 1.51
CA VAL A 16 -27.09 -7.97 0.93
C VAL A 16 -26.86 -7.29 -0.41
N ALA A 17 -27.91 -7.09 -1.23
CA ALA A 17 -27.77 -6.40 -2.51
C ALA A 17 -27.31 -4.95 -2.36
N GLY A 18 -27.78 -4.24 -1.32
CA GLY A 18 -27.30 -2.88 -1.03
C GLY A 18 -25.80 -2.85 -0.69
N ALA A 19 -25.37 -3.74 0.20
CA ALA A 19 -23.96 -3.88 0.56
C ALA A 19 -23.10 -4.33 -0.63
N ALA A 20 -23.58 -5.30 -1.42
CA ALA A 20 -22.90 -5.80 -2.61
C ALA A 20 -22.76 -4.69 -3.68
N MET A 21 -23.78 -3.84 -3.86
CA MET A 21 -23.72 -2.72 -4.80
C MET A 21 -22.69 -1.68 -4.35
N ASN A 22 -22.61 -1.37 -3.06
CA ASN A 22 -21.60 -0.47 -2.53
C ASN A 22 -20.18 -1.00 -2.77
N ILE A 23 -19.96 -2.30 -2.56
CA ILE A 23 -18.68 -2.95 -2.84
C ILE A 23 -18.37 -2.90 -4.34
N LEU A 24 -19.34 -3.16 -5.20
CA LEU A 24 -19.18 -3.09 -6.64
C LEU A 24 -18.79 -1.68 -7.10
N ILE A 25 -19.50 -0.65 -6.62
CA ILE A 25 -19.19 0.75 -6.95
C ILE A 25 -17.80 1.11 -6.44
N ALA A 26 -17.46 0.78 -5.21
CA ALA A 26 -16.13 1.03 -4.66
C ALA A 26 -15.03 0.35 -5.50
N PHE A 27 -15.27 -0.88 -5.94
CA PHE A 27 -14.34 -1.61 -6.81
C PHE A 27 -14.15 -0.92 -8.18
N LEU A 28 -15.24 -0.48 -8.81
CA LEU A 28 -15.19 0.25 -10.07
C LEU A 28 -14.45 1.59 -9.92
N VAL A 29 -14.72 2.34 -8.86
CA VAL A 29 -14.03 3.60 -8.54
C VAL A 29 -12.54 3.35 -8.30
N MET A 30 -12.17 2.29 -7.59
CA MET A 30 -10.76 1.92 -7.36
C MET A 30 -10.04 1.55 -8.66
N ILE A 31 -10.71 0.81 -9.56
CA ILE A 31 -10.13 0.50 -10.89
C ILE A 31 -9.90 1.80 -11.67
N PHE A 32 -10.90 2.66 -11.73
CA PHE A 32 -10.79 3.93 -12.44
C PHE A 32 -9.66 4.81 -11.86
N ALA A 33 -9.60 4.94 -10.53
CA ALA A 33 -8.54 5.66 -9.84
C ALA A 33 -7.15 5.06 -10.12
N ALA A 34 -7.03 3.72 -10.13
CA ALA A 34 -5.77 3.03 -10.41
C ALA A 34 -5.30 3.26 -11.87
N ILE A 35 -6.23 3.30 -12.82
CA ILE A 35 -5.91 3.59 -14.23
C ILE A 35 -5.48 5.06 -14.37
N TYR A 36 -6.22 5.98 -13.74
CA TYR A 36 -5.95 7.42 -13.84
C TYR A 36 -4.63 7.80 -13.14
N ALA A 37 -4.44 7.39 -11.90
CA ALA A 37 -3.23 7.69 -11.11
C ALA A 37 -2.00 6.90 -11.58
N GLY A 38 -2.20 5.80 -12.30
CA GLY A 38 -1.18 4.82 -12.63
C GLY A 38 -0.79 3.97 -11.42
N THR A 39 -0.61 2.68 -11.64
CA THR A 39 -0.16 1.73 -10.61
C THR A 39 1.36 1.60 -10.61
N PRO A 40 2.02 1.69 -9.43
CA PRO A 40 3.45 1.43 -9.33
C PRO A 40 3.76 -0.01 -9.75
N THR A 41 4.80 -0.18 -10.55
CA THR A 41 5.30 -1.50 -10.98
C THR A 41 6.65 -1.79 -10.33
N THR A 42 7.14 -3.02 -10.43
CA THR A 42 8.47 -3.38 -9.96
C THR A 42 9.60 -2.87 -10.88
N THR A 43 9.27 -2.25 -12.01
CA THR A 43 10.25 -1.60 -12.89
C THR A 43 10.65 -0.25 -12.32
N ILE A 44 11.94 0.02 -12.28
CA ILE A 44 12.51 1.26 -11.79
C ILE A 44 12.40 2.33 -12.89
N ASN A 45 11.81 3.47 -12.56
CA ASN A 45 11.76 4.63 -13.45
C ASN A 45 12.97 5.52 -13.30
N ASN A 46 13.38 5.75 -12.05
CA ASN A 46 14.53 6.60 -11.72
C ASN A 46 15.23 6.10 -10.46
N VAL A 47 16.52 6.39 -10.37
CA VAL A 47 17.34 6.12 -9.18
C VAL A 47 17.89 7.45 -8.69
N THR A 48 17.73 7.72 -7.41
CA THR A 48 18.23 8.96 -6.78
C THR A 48 19.75 8.92 -6.69
N ASP A 49 20.42 9.95 -7.16
CA ASP A 49 21.87 10.06 -7.12
C ASP A 49 22.40 10.01 -5.66
N GLY A 50 23.50 9.31 -5.46
CA GLY A 50 24.10 9.11 -4.15
C GLY A 50 23.32 8.20 -3.21
N SER A 51 22.21 7.61 -3.66
CA SER A 51 21.44 6.63 -2.87
C SER A 51 22.11 5.25 -2.84
N ALA A 52 21.68 4.40 -1.91
CA ALA A 52 22.17 3.02 -1.80
C ALA A 52 22.01 2.24 -3.11
N ALA A 53 20.91 2.45 -3.84
CA ALA A 53 20.68 1.83 -5.13
C ALA A 53 21.65 2.35 -6.20
N SER A 54 21.86 3.67 -6.27
CA SER A 54 22.82 4.29 -7.20
C SER A 54 24.24 3.79 -6.97
N LEU A 55 24.69 3.80 -5.73
CA LEU A 55 26.04 3.32 -5.34
C LEU A 55 26.27 1.85 -5.63
N SER A 56 25.20 1.05 -5.60
CA SER A 56 25.26 -0.39 -5.91
C SER A 56 25.17 -0.71 -7.39
N GLY A 57 24.91 0.29 -8.26
CA GLY A 57 24.84 0.10 -9.70
C GLY A 57 23.46 -0.33 -10.24
N ILE A 58 22.40 -0.17 -9.45
CA ILE A 58 21.01 -0.28 -9.91
C ILE A 58 20.71 0.92 -10.81
N GLN A 59 19.97 0.70 -11.91
CA GLN A 59 19.70 1.70 -12.94
C GLN A 59 18.21 1.81 -13.26
N ALA A 60 17.85 2.92 -13.88
CA ALA A 60 16.52 3.06 -14.47
C ALA A 60 16.31 1.98 -15.56
N GLY A 61 15.11 1.42 -15.61
CA GLY A 61 14.77 0.31 -16.49
C GLY A 61 14.93 -1.08 -15.88
N ASP A 62 15.65 -1.22 -14.77
CA ASP A 62 15.74 -2.49 -14.04
C ASP A 62 14.38 -2.90 -13.49
N LYS A 63 14.08 -4.20 -13.53
CA LYS A 63 12.88 -4.76 -12.92
C LYS A 63 13.27 -5.54 -11.66
N ILE A 64 12.76 -5.12 -10.51
CA ILE A 64 12.97 -5.81 -9.24
C ILE A 64 12.18 -7.11 -9.26
N VAL A 65 12.86 -8.24 -8.98
CA VAL A 65 12.26 -9.58 -8.95
C VAL A 65 12.33 -10.24 -7.59
N ARG A 66 13.31 -9.85 -6.73
CA ARG A 66 13.45 -10.40 -5.37
C ARG A 66 13.98 -9.37 -4.39
N VAL A 67 13.56 -9.51 -3.13
CA VAL A 67 14.17 -8.86 -1.95
C VAL A 67 14.59 -9.97 -1.02
N SER A 68 15.88 -10.09 -0.78
CA SER A 68 16.50 -11.22 -0.10
C SER A 68 15.99 -12.54 -0.69
N ASP A 69 15.42 -13.43 0.10
CA ASP A 69 14.91 -14.73 -0.37
C ASP A 69 13.49 -14.66 -0.93
N SER A 70 12.81 -13.50 -0.81
CA SER A 70 11.40 -13.36 -1.18
C SER A 70 11.25 -12.82 -2.61
N ARG A 71 10.50 -13.52 -3.45
CA ARG A 71 10.09 -13.03 -4.76
C ARG A 71 9.06 -11.91 -4.60
N VAL A 72 9.13 -10.90 -5.46
CA VAL A 72 8.21 -9.76 -5.47
C VAL A 72 7.62 -9.57 -6.87
N ASP A 73 6.30 -9.51 -6.92
CA ASP A 73 5.53 -9.30 -8.16
C ASP A 73 4.80 -7.94 -8.15
N SER A 74 4.86 -7.21 -7.04
CA SER A 74 4.27 -5.89 -6.88
C SER A 74 5.19 -4.94 -6.12
N TRP A 75 4.99 -3.63 -6.34
CA TRP A 75 5.72 -2.59 -5.60
C TRP A 75 5.46 -2.65 -4.09
N GLU A 76 4.25 -3.03 -3.69
CA GLU A 76 3.88 -3.17 -2.28
C GLU A 76 4.60 -4.33 -1.61
N GLU A 77 4.75 -5.46 -2.32
CA GLU A 77 5.53 -6.61 -1.83
C GLU A 77 7.00 -6.25 -1.68
N PHE A 78 7.55 -5.53 -2.66
CA PHE A 78 8.90 -4.99 -2.57
C PHE A 78 9.07 -4.09 -1.36
N ALA A 79 8.20 -3.09 -1.17
CA ALA A 79 8.28 -2.17 -0.05
C ALA A 79 8.12 -2.88 1.31
N SER A 80 7.19 -3.83 1.40
CA SER A 80 6.95 -4.63 2.60
C SER A 80 8.13 -5.55 2.93
N GLY A 81 8.70 -6.21 1.91
CA GLY A 81 9.88 -7.05 2.04
C GLY A 81 11.08 -6.24 2.52
N LEU A 82 11.33 -5.08 1.91
CA LEU A 82 12.39 -4.17 2.31
C LEU A 82 12.26 -3.75 3.78
N GLN A 83 11.06 -3.32 4.21
CA GLN A 83 10.83 -2.92 5.60
C GLN A 83 10.98 -4.08 6.60
N LYS A 84 10.64 -5.29 6.20
CA LYS A 84 10.82 -6.50 7.01
C LYS A 84 12.29 -6.80 7.25
N GLU A 85 13.11 -6.76 6.21
CA GLU A 85 14.57 -7.00 6.31
C GLU A 85 15.27 -5.93 7.14
N ILE A 86 14.88 -4.66 6.98
CA ILE A 86 15.40 -3.54 7.78
C ILE A 86 15.11 -3.75 9.27
N LYS A 87 13.87 -4.15 9.61
CA LYS A 87 13.50 -4.42 11.02
C LYS A 87 14.26 -5.60 11.61
N ALA A 88 14.69 -6.54 10.78
CA ALA A 88 15.47 -7.70 11.19
C ALA A 88 16.98 -7.41 11.29
N ASP A 89 17.41 -6.18 10.97
CA ASP A 89 18.82 -5.74 10.90
C ASP A 89 19.71 -6.69 10.07
N LYS A 90 19.13 -7.18 8.96
CA LYS A 90 19.78 -8.12 8.06
C LYS A 90 20.37 -7.40 6.84
N PRO A 91 21.45 -7.90 6.26
CA PRO A 91 21.92 -7.47 4.95
C PRO A 91 20.80 -7.64 3.93
N ILE A 92 20.56 -6.63 3.11
CA ILE A 92 19.51 -6.63 2.11
C ILE A 92 20.12 -6.89 0.76
N SER A 93 19.71 -7.98 0.13
CA SER A 93 20.02 -8.25 -1.26
C SER A 93 18.80 -7.96 -2.14
N ILE A 94 19.03 -7.26 -3.25
CA ILE A 94 17.98 -7.00 -4.24
C ILE A 94 18.42 -7.65 -5.55
N THR A 95 17.58 -8.54 -6.04
CA THR A 95 17.76 -9.14 -7.36
C THR A 95 16.89 -8.40 -8.37
N ILE A 96 17.52 -7.92 -9.42
CA ILE A 96 16.85 -7.26 -10.54
C ILE A 96 17.02 -8.10 -11.82
N GLU A 97 16.10 -7.90 -12.73
CA GLU A 97 16.19 -8.37 -14.11
C GLU A 97 16.61 -7.19 -15.01
N ARG A 98 17.75 -7.33 -15.70
CA ARG A 98 18.26 -6.36 -16.68
C ARG A 98 18.60 -7.12 -17.97
N ASN A 99 17.96 -6.77 -19.07
CA ASN A 99 18.13 -7.42 -20.38
C ASN A 99 17.94 -8.96 -20.31
N GLY A 100 16.93 -9.43 -19.58
CA GLY A 100 16.62 -10.84 -19.42
C GLY A 100 17.60 -11.63 -18.53
N LYS A 101 18.54 -10.94 -17.85
CA LYS A 101 19.49 -11.57 -16.91
C LYS A 101 19.27 -11.07 -15.50
N GLU A 102 19.20 -11.98 -14.55
CA GLU A 102 19.14 -11.62 -13.14
C GLU A 102 20.50 -11.17 -12.62
N LYS A 103 20.50 -10.09 -11.84
CA LYS A 103 21.67 -9.58 -11.12
C LYS A 103 21.27 -9.27 -9.68
N THR A 104 22.11 -9.66 -8.73
CA THR A 104 21.87 -9.42 -7.31
C THR A 104 22.85 -8.35 -6.79
N PHE A 105 22.30 -7.40 -6.06
CA PHE A 105 23.04 -6.30 -5.43
C PHE A 105 22.81 -6.32 -3.92
N ASN A 106 23.88 -6.17 -3.15
CA ASN A 106 23.79 -6.03 -1.70
C ASN A 106 23.74 -4.54 -1.36
N LEU A 107 22.77 -4.17 -0.53
CA LEU A 107 22.42 -2.80 -0.22
C LEU A 107 22.41 -2.55 1.29
N SER A 108 22.86 -1.36 1.66
CA SER A 108 22.67 -0.81 3.00
C SER A 108 21.68 0.36 2.92
N PRO A 109 20.43 0.15 3.35
CA PRO A 109 19.39 1.19 3.27
C PRO A 109 19.79 2.43 4.06
N GLN A 110 19.49 3.59 3.51
CA GLN A 110 19.74 4.87 4.19
C GLN A 110 18.49 5.31 4.96
N LYS A 111 18.67 5.75 6.20
CA LYS A 111 17.60 6.34 7.01
C LYS A 111 17.33 7.75 6.52
N GLN A 112 16.09 8.01 6.13
CA GLN A 112 15.65 9.35 5.70
C GLN A 112 15.32 10.25 6.90
N LYS A 113 15.16 11.55 6.64
CA LYS A 113 14.84 12.55 7.68
C LYS A 113 13.50 12.28 8.39
N ASP A 114 12.58 11.60 7.73
CA ASP A 114 11.27 11.19 8.26
C ASP A 114 11.32 9.86 9.05
N GLY A 115 12.52 9.33 9.28
CA GLY A 115 12.75 8.09 10.02
C GLY A 115 12.51 6.81 9.21
N ARG A 116 12.02 6.89 7.99
CA ARG A 116 11.85 5.74 7.09
C ARG A 116 13.17 5.39 6.42
N TYR A 117 13.33 4.11 6.13
CA TYR A 117 14.45 3.64 5.35
C TYR A 117 14.08 3.55 3.88
N ALA A 118 14.97 4.03 3.03
CA ALA A 118 14.80 3.96 1.58
C ALA A 118 16.13 3.61 0.90
N ILE A 119 16.03 3.01 -0.26
CA ILE A 119 17.19 2.68 -1.10
C ILE A 119 17.36 3.66 -2.27
N GLY A 120 16.42 4.60 -2.44
CA GLY A 120 16.47 5.66 -3.45
C GLY A 120 16.06 5.22 -4.85
N VAL A 121 15.08 4.34 -4.96
CA VAL A 121 14.47 3.97 -6.25
C VAL A 121 13.05 4.52 -6.37
N VAL A 122 12.69 4.94 -7.58
CA VAL A 122 11.35 5.41 -7.93
C VAL A 122 10.73 4.42 -8.91
N SER A 123 9.52 3.93 -8.62
CA SER A 123 8.83 2.97 -9.48
C SER A 123 8.33 3.62 -10.77
N LYS A 124 8.36 2.86 -11.85
CA LYS A 124 7.63 3.21 -13.08
C LYS A 124 6.14 2.95 -12.88
N LYS A 125 5.31 3.94 -13.17
CA LYS A 125 3.86 3.80 -13.14
C LYS A 125 3.37 3.17 -14.45
N SER A 126 2.42 2.24 -14.33
CA SER A 126 1.70 1.65 -15.46
C SER A 126 0.26 2.13 -15.45
N HIS A 127 -0.24 2.57 -16.58
CA HIS A 127 -1.64 2.94 -16.79
C HIS A 127 -2.42 1.82 -17.51
N ASN A 128 -1.85 0.61 -17.56
CA ASN A 128 -2.49 -0.52 -18.22
C ASN A 128 -3.65 -1.05 -17.34
N VAL A 129 -4.83 -1.21 -17.96
CA VAL A 129 -6.05 -1.69 -17.32
C VAL A 129 -5.84 -3.05 -16.63
N PHE A 130 -5.12 -3.98 -17.27
CA PHE A 130 -4.83 -5.30 -16.68
C PHE A 130 -3.98 -5.19 -15.41
N THR A 131 -2.97 -4.32 -15.41
CA THR A 131 -2.14 -4.05 -14.23
C THR A 131 -2.98 -3.38 -13.13
N GLY A 132 -3.86 -2.46 -13.50
CA GLY A 132 -4.80 -1.79 -12.60
C GLY A 132 -5.77 -2.78 -11.94
N ILE A 133 -6.37 -3.68 -12.70
CA ILE A 133 -7.29 -4.71 -12.17
C ILE A 133 -6.53 -5.66 -11.24
N LYS A 134 -5.39 -6.19 -11.67
CA LYS A 134 -4.58 -7.12 -10.85
C LYS A 134 -4.17 -6.47 -9.52
N ASN A 135 -3.56 -5.30 -9.57
CA ASN A 135 -3.07 -4.62 -8.37
C ASN A 135 -4.22 -4.09 -7.51
N GLY A 136 -5.28 -3.54 -8.13
CA GLY A 136 -6.49 -3.10 -7.43
C GLY A 136 -7.17 -4.23 -6.66
N SER A 137 -7.29 -5.41 -7.26
CA SER A 137 -7.87 -6.59 -6.59
C SER A 137 -7.00 -7.03 -5.41
N ILE A 138 -5.68 -7.11 -5.58
CA ILE A 138 -4.75 -7.47 -4.51
C ILE A 138 -4.82 -6.44 -3.36
N SER A 139 -4.81 -5.15 -3.69
CA SER A 139 -4.90 -4.07 -2.69
C SER A 139 -6.23 -4.10 -1.94
N THR A 140 -7.34 -4.36 -2.63
CA THR A 140 -8.67 -4.48 -2.01
C THR A 140 -8.72 -5.62 -1.00
N VAL A 141 -8.21 -6.81 -1.37
CA VAL A 141 -8.14 -7.96 -0.46
C VAL A 141 -7.24 -7.67 0.74
N LYS A 142 -6.06 -7.07 0.52
CA LYS A 142 -5.13 -6.70 1.61
C LYS A 142 -5.76 -5.65 2.55
N MET A 143 -6.41 -4.61 2.01
CA MET A 143 -7.11 -3.61 2.82
C MET A 143 -8.26 -4.22 3.63
N THR A 144 -9.06 -5.07 3.02
CA THR A 144 -10.14 -5.78 3.72
C THR A 144 -9.59 -6.63 4.86
N LYS A 145 -8.51 -7.38 4.60
CA LYS A 145 -7.85 -8.18 5.64
C LYS A 145 -7.28 -7.30 6.76
N ALA A 146 -6.62 -6.20 6.43
CA ALA A 146 -6.09 -5.25 7.41
C ALA A 146 -7.20 -4.62 8.27
N LEU A 147 -8.37 -4.32 7.68
CA LEU A 147 -9.54 -3.88 8.43
C LEU A 147 -10.01 -4.93 9.44
N PHE A 148 -10.16 -6.20 9.01
CA PHE A 148 -10.52 -7.28 9.91
C PHE A 148 -9.49 -7.51 11.02
N GLU A 149 -8.21 -7.44 10.72
CA GLU A 149 -7.13 -7.53 11.71
C GLU A 149 -7.18 -6.35 12.70
N SER A 150 -7.46 -5.15 12.23
CA SER A 150 -7.65 -3.96 13.07
C SER A 150 -8.86 -4.11 13.99
N PHE A 151 -9.99 -4.60 13.49
CA PHE A 151 -11.16 -4.93 14.32
C PHE A 151 -10.83 -6.01 15.36
N LYS A 152 -10.16 -7.08 14.94
CA LYS A 152 -9.74 -8.15 15.87
C LYS A 152 -8.83 -7.58 16.98
N MET A 153 -7.91 -6.70 16.62
CA MET A 153 -6.99 -6.06 17.57
C MET A 153 -7.75 -5.18 18.58
N LEU A 154 -8.79 -4.45 18.15
CA LEU A 154 -9.65 -3.66 19.04
C LEU A 154 -10.36 -4.53 20.11
N PHE A 155 -10.79 -5.74 19.73
CA PHE A 155 -11.48 -6.65 20.67
C PHE A 155 -10.52 -7.50 21.50
N THR A 156 -9.28 -7.73 21.02
CA THR A 156 -8.36 -8.67 21.69
C THR A 156 -7.34 -7.96 22.58
N SER A 157 -7.01 -6.71 22.31
CA SER A 157 -5.97 -5.98 23.06
C SER A 157 -6.58 -5.11 24.16
N LYS A 158 -6.31 -5.44 25.44
CA LYS A 158 -6.70 -4.68 26.65
C LYS A 158 -6.08 -3.27 26.72
N GLY A 159 -6.05 -2.52 25.69
CA GLY A 159 -5.50 -1.16 25.63
C GLY A 159 -5.69 -0.51 24.27
N ALA A 160 -6.14 -1.26 23.28
CA ALA A 160 -6.36 -0.77 21.93
C ALA A 160 -7.43 0.35 21.89
N ILE A 161 -8.44 0.26 22.75
CA ILE A 161 -9.49 1.30 22.89
C ILE A 161 -8.89 2.65 23.34
N LYS A 162 -7.79 2.63 24.11
CA LYS A 162 -7.09 3.88 24.51
C LYS A 162 -6.25 4.50 23.37
N GLN A 163 -5.92 3.73 22.34
CA GLN A 163 -5.18 4.20 21.17
C GLN A 163 -6.11 4.66 20.02
N VAL A 164 -7.39 4.34 20.10
CA VAL A 164 -8.37 4.91 19.19
C VAL A 164 -8.55 6.38 19.57
N SER A 165 -8.01 7.25 18.75
CA SER A 165 -8.18 8.70 18.91
C SER A 165 -9.67 9.02 18.81
N GLY A 166 -10.31 9.26 19.97
CA GLY A 166 -11.66 9.77 20.04
C GLY A 166 -11.76 11.18 19.40
N PRO A 167 -12.94 11.80 19.38
CA PRO A 167 -13.14 13.14 18.82
C PRO A 167 -12.10 14.17 19.32
N VAL A 168 -11.68 14.08 20.58
CA VAL A 168 -10.65 14.94 21.18
C VAL A 168 -9.26 14.67 20.60
N GLY A 169 -8.92 13.40 20.32
CA GLY A 169 -7.66 13.02 19.67
C GLY A 169 -7.62 13.46 18.21
N MET A 170 -8.74 13.39 17.50
CA MET A 170 -8.89 13.94 16.15
C MET A 170 -8.63 15.44 16.11
N VAL A 171 -9.21 16.22 17.04
CA VAL A 171 -8.97 17.66 17.14
C VAL A 171 -7.47 17.96 17.34
N LYS A 172 -6.78 17.16 18.15
CA LYS A 172 -5.33 17.34 18.36
C LYS A 172 -4.55 17.04 17.07
N ILE A 173 -4.85 15.94 16.37
CA ILE A 173 -4.20 15.60 15.10
C ILE A 173 -4.41 16.70 14.05
N VAL A 174 -5.63 17.21 13.96
CA VAL A 174 -5.98 18.32 13.03
C VAL A 174 -5.26 19.60 13.43
N SER A 175 -5.17 19.91 14.73
CA SER A 175 -4.45 21.09 15.24
C SER A 175 -2.94 20.99 14.96
N ASP A 176 -2.34 19.81 15.21
CA ASP A 176 -0.92 19.56 14.94
C ASP A 176 -0.63 19.65 13.43
N ALA A 177 -1.53 19.14 12.58
CA ALA A 177 -1.44 19.25 11.13
C ALA A 177 -1.60 20.69 10.62
N ALA A 178 -2.47 21.48 11.21
CA ALA A 178 -2.62 22.90 10.90
C ALA A 178 -1.35 23.70 11.22
N GLY A 179 -0.61 23.31 12.26
CA GLY A 179 0.69 23.87 12.62
C GLY A 179 1.80 23.57 11.61
N LEU A 180 1.65 22.50 10.78
CA LEU A 180 2.61 22.11 9.75
C LEU A 180 2.37 22.75 8.38
N GLY A 181 1.30 23.54 8.23
CA GLY A 181 0.96 24.29 7.02
C GLY A 181 -0.29 23.82 6.30
N ILE A 182 -0.89 24.75 5.54
CA ILE A 182 -2.22 24.58 4.92
C ILE A 182 -2.31 23.37 3.96
N PHE A 183 -1.21 23.00 3.29
CA PHE A 183 -1.17 21.84 2.41
C PHE A 183 -1.27 20.52 3.17
N TYR A 184 -0.72 20.46 4.39
CA TYR A 184 -0.82 19.26 5.25
C TYR A 184 -2.24 19.12 5.82
N TYR A 185 -2.88 20.25 6.15
CA TYR A 185 -4.26 20.28 6.59
C TYR A 185 -5.23 19.79 5.50
N LEU A 186 -5.06 20.28 4.26
CA LEU A 186 -5.88 19.86 3.11
C LEU A 186 -5.69 18.39 2.72
N TYR A 187 -4.56 17.79 3.07
CA TYR A 187 -4.32 16.36 2.84
C TYR A 187 -5.02 15.46 3.88
N LEU A 188 -5.33 15.99 5.06
CA LEU A 188 -5.93 15.26 6.19
C LEU A 188 -7.46 15.35 6.22
N VAL A 189 -8.05 16.39 5.62
CA VAL A 189 -9.49 16.63 5.47
C VAL A 189 -9.99 16.11 4.13
#